data_e3426c7fc3ed07f66218f3ab100757a3
#
_entry.id   e3426c7fc3ed07f66218f3ab100757a3
#
_cell.length_a   1.000
_cell.length_b   1.000
_cell.length_c   1.000
_cell.angle_alpha   90.00
_cell.angle_beta   90.00
_cell.angle_gamma   90.00
#
_symmetry.space_group_name_H-M   'P 1'
#
loop_
_entity.id
_entity.type
_entity.pdbx_description
1 polymer ?
#
loop_
_entity_poly.entity_id
_entity_poly.type
_entity_poly.pdbx_seq_one_letter_code
_entity_poly.pdbx_strand_id
1 'polypeptide(L)'
;MAERLNDSVIIVTGGASGIGAALCKGFAREGAAVVVADLNEKLAHEVVSDIESSGGKALAVVMDVTKREQVKSGIDAAVAKFGKLDAFFNNAGMKSPMKLLDVTEENFDLIMRVNVLGVLIGMQEAAKQFIAQGTGGKIINTASIAGRTGFPSFAPYSAAKSAVISLTQAGARALASNNITVNGFAPGVVDTPLWVKLDEELEAIGEADGKMDKLSSQIILGRPAMPEDIVPTGVFLASSDSDYITGQIIPIEGGMILV
;
A
#
# COMPACT_ATOMS: atom_id res chain seq x y z
N MET A 1 6.79 -25.48 0.85
CA MET A 1 5.61 -24.89 0.17
C MET A 1 6.11 -24.33 -1.15
N ALA A 2 5.34 -24.40 -2.23
CA ALA A 2 5.77 -23.78 -3.49
C ALA A 2 5.86 -22.28 -3.30
N GLU A 3 6.96 -21.67 -3.69
CA GLU A 3 7.18 -20.21 -3.68
C GLU A 3 6.28 -19.60 -4.76
N ARG A 4 5.22 -18.90 -4.33
CA ARG A 4 4.16 -18.38 -5.22
C ARG A 4 4.60 -17.18 -6.06
N LEU A 5 5.69 -16.52 -5.66
CA LEU A 5 6.23 -15.32 -6.31
C LEU A 5 7.66 -15.56 -6.84
N ASN A 6 8.01 -16.83 -7.08
CA ASN A 6 9.34 -17.15 -7.58
C ASN A 6 9.64 -16.36 -8.86
N ASP A 7 10.85 -15.83 -8.95
CA ASP A 7 11.33 -14.97 -10.04
C ASP A 7 10.54 -13.65 -10.26
N SER A 8 9.57 -13.31 -9.42
CA SER A 8 8.87 -12.02 -9.50
C SER A 8 9.72 -10.88 -8.97
N VAL A 9 9.61 -9.70 -9.58
CA VAL A 9 10.21 -8.44 -9.10
C VAL A 9 9.10 -7.50 -8.67
N ILE A 10 9.09 -7.11 -7.40
CA ILE A 10 8.00 -6.37 -6.78
C ILE A 10 8.52 -5.10 -6.11
N ILE A 11 7.93 -3.96 -6.44
CA ILE A 11 8.16 -2.69 -5.72
C ILE A 11 7.05 -2.48 -4.70
N VAL A 12 7.41 -2.13 -3.46
CA VAL A 12 6.47 -1.71 -2.41
C VAL A 12 6.82 -0.32 -1.95
N THR A 13 5.94 0.65 -2.18
CA THR A 13 6.10 2.02 -1.66
C THR A 13 5.65 2.09 -0.20
N GLY A 14 6.32 2.91 0.64
CA GLY A 14 6.14 2.87 2.09
C GLY A 14 6.58 1.52 2.67
N GLY A 15 7.62 0.92 2.07
CA GLY A 15 8.09 -0.43 2.36
C GLY A 15 8.94 -0.56 3.64
N ALA A 16 9.29 0.56 4.28
CA ALA A 16 10.23 0.54 5.41
C ALA A 16 9.57 0.28 6.77
N SER A 17 8.23 0.30 6.87
CA SER A 17 7.54 0.12 8.15
C SER A 17 6.15 -0.50 7.99
N GLY A 18 5.57 -0.96 9.11
CA GLY A 18 4.19 -1.43 9.21
C GLY A 18 3.80 -2.44 8.13
N ILE A 19 2.67 -2.21 7.47
CA ILE A 19 2.14 -3.09 6.40
C ILE A 19 3.15 -3.26 5.28
N GLY A 20 3.81 -2.16 4.84
CA GLY A 20 4.78 -2.22 3.75
C GLY A 20 5.97 -3.11 4.05
N ALA A 21 6.55 -3.02 5.24
CA ALA A 21 7.66 -3.88 5.66
C ALA A 21 7.26 -5.36 5.76
N ALA A 22 6.05 -5.63 6.29
CA ALA A 22 5.52 -7.00 6.34
C ALA A 22 5.30 -7.59 4.94
N LEU A 23 4.75 -6.79 4.00
CA LEU A 23 4.61 -7.17 2.59
C LEU A 23 5.97 -7.47 1.96
N CYS A 24 6.96 -6.60 2.12
CA CYS A 24 8.30 -6.81 1.59
C CYS A 24 8.91 -8.13 2.07
N LYS A 25 8.88 -8.36 3.38
CA LYS A 25 9.39 -9.61 3.98
C LYS A 25 8.57 -10.83 3.54
N GLY A 26 7.26 -10.68 3.43
CA GLY A 26 6.36 -11.74 2.97
C GLY A 26 6.61 -12.13 1.51
N PHE A 27 6.76 -11.17 0.62
CA PHE A 27 7.05 -11.43 -0.80
C PHE A 27 8.42 -12.07 -0.99
N ALA A 28 9.44 -11.63 -0.24
CA ALA A 28 10.76 -12.26 -0.28
C ALA A 28 10.72 -13.73 0.17
N ARG A 29 9.92 -14.07 1.20
CA ARG A 29 9.71 -15.47 1.62
C ARG A 29 9.02 -16.34 0.57
N GLU A 30 8.24 -15.71 -0.31
CA GLU A 30 7.59 -16.38 -1.46
C GLU A 30 8.43 -16.36 -2.74
N GLY A 31 9.74 -16.01 -2.64
CA GLY A 31 10.71 -16.09 -3.73
C GLY A 31 10.87 -14.83 -4.57
N ALA A 32 10.17 -13.73 -4.25
CA ALA A 32 10.29 -12.49 -5.01
C ALA A 32 11.60 -11.75 -4.73
N ALA A 33 12.13 -11.04 -5.73
CA ALA A 33 13.05 -9.94 -5.54
C ALA A 33 12.26 -8.67 -5.20
N VAL A 34 12.58 -8.03 -4.08
CA VAL A 34 11.76 -6.94 -3.53
C VAL A 34 12.50 -5.62 -3.54
N VAL A 35 11.85 -4.56 -4.03
CA VAL A 35 12.33 -3.19 -3.90
C VAL A 35 11.56 -2.50 -2.78
N VAL A 36 12.28 -2.19 -1.71
CA VAL A 36 11.77 -1.46 -0.54
C VAL A 36 11.90 0.03 -0.82
N ALA A 37 10.82 0.66 -1.26
CA ALA A 37 10.79 2.08 -1.60
C ALA A 37 10.17 2.89 -0.45
N ASP A 38 10.91 3.84 0.10
CA ASP A 38 10.46 4.67 1.23
C ASP A 38 11.19 6.02 1.26
N LEU A 39 10.63 6.99 1.99
CA LEU A 39 11.32 8.25 2.31
C LEU A 39 12.44 8.03 3.34
N ASN A 40 12.27 7.06 4.23
CA ASN A 40 13.21 6.75 5.29
C ASN A 40 14.24 5.73 4.80
N GLU A 41 15.36 6.25 4.28
CA GLU A 41 16.46 5.45 3.74
C GLU A 41 17.00 4.42 4.77
N LYS A 42 17.19 4.86 6.03
CA LYS A 42 17.73 4.00 7.09
C LYS A 42 16.82 2.79 7.33
N LEU A 43 15.53 3.02 7.57
CA LEU A 43 14.58 1.92 7.80
C LEU A 43 14.40 1.04 6.56
N ALA A 44 14.48 1.60 5.35
CA ALA A 44 14.44 0.81 4.12
C ALA A 44 15.64 -0.16 4.04
N HIS A 45 16.83 0.30 4.41
CA HIS A 45 18.03 -0.55 4.48
C HIS A 45 17.94 -1.62 5.58
N GLU A 46 17.31 -1.32 6.71
CA GLU A 46 17.08 -2.31 7.77
C GLU A 46 16.17 -3.45 7.27
N VAL A 47 15.08 -3.12 6.56
CA VAL A 47 14.19 -4.14 5.96
C VAL A 47 14.93 -4.95 4.89
N VAL A 48 15.76 -4.32 4.06
CA VAL A 48 16.60 -5.02 3.06
C VAL A 48 17.54 -5.99 3.76
N SER A 49 18.24 -5.55 4.80
CA SER A 49 19.17 -6.40 5.58
C SER A 49 18.46 -7.62 6.18
N ASP A 50 17.26 -7.45 6.72
CA ASP A 50 16.45 -8.56 7.25
C ASP A 50 16.08 -9.57 6.16
N ILE A 51 15.71 -9.09 4.97
CA ILE A 51 15.37 -9.95 3.82
C ILE A 51 16.63 -10.72 3.36
N GLU A 52 17.76 -10.02 3.18
CA GLU A 52 18.99 -10.63 2.70
C GLU A 52 19.58 -11.63 3.72
N SER A 53 19.48 -11.34 5.01
CA SER A 53 19.90 -12.26 6.08
C SER A 53 19.09 -13.56 6.10
N SER A 54 17.86 -13.51 5.57
CA SER A 54 16.97 -14.67 5.40
C SER A 54 17.15 -15.37 4.04
N GLY A 55 18.13 -14.96 3.23
CA GLY A 55 18.44 -15.53 1.92
C GLY A 55 17.60 -14.96 0.77
N GLY A 56 16.77 -13.94 1.01
CA GLY A 56 16.00 -13.26 0.00
C GLY A 56 16.79 -12.24 -0.82
N LYS A 57 16.17 -11.66 -1.84
CA LYS A 57 16.76 -10.62 -2.70
C LYS A 57 16.02 -9.31 -2.49
N ALA A 58 16.75 -8.24 -2.16
CA ALA A 58 16.11 -6.93 -1.99
C ALA A 58 16.98 -5.76 -2.47
N LEU A 59 16.35 -4.58 -2.59
CA LEU A 59 16.96 -3.31 -2.92
C LEU A 59 16.24 -2.19 -2.16
N ALA A 60 16.96 -1.34 -1.46
CA ALA A 60 16.42 -0.11 -0.89
C ALA A 60 16.45 1.03 -1.92
N VAL A 61 15.36 1.80 -2.00
CA VAL A 61 15.26 2.99 -2.87
C VAL A 61 14.61 4.12 -2.08
N VAL A 62 15.26 5.28 -2.02
CA VAL A 62 14.64 6.50 -1.48
C VAL A 62 13.63 7.03 -2.49
N MET A 63 12.36 7.14 -2.08
CA MET A 63 11.27 7.50 -2.99
C MET A 63 10.19 8.35 -2.30
N ASP A 64 10.03 9.58 -2.76
CA ASP A 64 8.84 10.38 -2.52
C ASP A 64 7.82 10.08 -3.63
N VAL A 65 6.72 9.40 -3.27
CA VAL A 65 5.67 9.01 -4.23
C VAL A 65 4.98 10.20 -4.90
N THR A 66 5.08 11.40 -4.32
CA THR A 66 4.54 12.64 -4.91
C THR A 66 5.44 13.23 -6.01
N LYS A 67 6.64 12.66 -6.21
CA LYS A 67 7.64 13.08 -7.17
C LYS A 67 7.78 12.04 -8.29
N ARG A 68 7.17 12.32 -9.43
CA ARG A 68 7.17 11.41 -10.59
C ARG A 68 8.56 10.89 -10.96
N GLU A 69 9.55 11.77 -10.97
CA GLU A 69 10.92 11.41 -11.35
C GLU A 69 11.55 10.41 -10.35
N GLN A 70 11.20 10.50 -9.06
CA GLN A 70 11.70 9.55 -8.08
C GLN A 70 11.01 8.18 -8.23
N VAL A 71 9.70 8.16 -8.51
CA VAL A 71 8.99 6.91 -8.80
C VAL A 71 9.56 6.23 -10.04
N LYS A 72 9.77 7.00 -11.12
CA LYS A 72 10.40 6.49 -12.34
C LYS A 72 11.81 5.95 -12.06
N SER A 73 12.65 6.73 -11.37
CA SER A 73 14.02 6.28 -11.03
C SER A 73 14.03 5.01 -10.19
N GLY A 74 13.08 4.84 -9.26
CA GLY A 74 12.95 3.62 -8.48
C GLY A 74 12.57 2.39 -9.33
N ILE A 75 11.70 2.58 -10.33
CA ILE A 75 11.38 1.53 -11.30
C ILE A 75 12.60 1.22 -12.16
N ASP A 76 13.29 2.23 -12.67
CA ASP A 76 14.53 2.05 -13.47
C ASP A 76 15.59 1.27 -12.67
N ALA A 77 15.75 1.57 -11.37
CA ALA A 77 16.68 0.85 -10.48
C ALA A 77 16.29 -0.62 -10.28
N ALA A 78 14.98 -0.91 -10.13
CA ALA A 78 14.48 -2.28 -10.05
C ALA A 78 14.80 -3.07 -11.32
N VAL A 79 14.52 -2.49 -12.48
CA VAL A 79 14.79 -3.11 -13.78
C VAL A 79 16.30 -3.28 -14.01
N ALA A 80 17.12 -2.30 -13.65
CA ALA A 80 18.57 -2.39 -13.78
C ALA A 80 19.16 -3.51 -12.91
N LYS A 81 18.64 -3.71 -11.69
CA LYS A 81 19.15 -4.73 -10.76
C LYS A 81 18.60 -6.13 -11.02
N PHE A 82 17.31 -6.23 -11.37
CA PHE A 82 16.59 -7.52 -11.42
C PHE A 82 16.06 -7.87 -12.81
N GLY A 83 16.23 -7.00 -13.81
CA GLY A 83 15.91 -7.26 -15.22
C GLY A 83 14.47 -6.95 -15.65
N LYS A 84 13.54 -6.77 -14.71
CA LYS A 84 12.10 -6.56 -14.99
C LYS A 84 11.36 -5.92 -13.81
N LEU A 85 10.07 -5.66 -14.02
CA LEU A 85 9.09 -5.39 -12.98
C LEU A 85 7.85 -6.25 -13.23
N ASP A 86 7.32 -6.95 -12.22
CA ASP A 86 6.13 -7.79 -12.32
C ASP A 86 4.94 -7.23 -11.52
N ALA A 87 5.21 -6.60 -10.36
CA ALA A 87 4.15 -5.97 -9.57
C ALA A 87 4.60 -4.66 -8.92
N PHE A 88 3.66 -3.72 -8.78
CA PHE A 88 3.87 -2.44 -8.11
C PHE A 88 2.80 -2.20 -7.04
N PHE A 89 3.22 -2.11 -5.79
CA PHE A 89 2.35 -1.85 -4.63
C PHE A 89 2.40 -0.37 -4.26
N ASN A 90 1.31 0.34 -4.54
CA ASN A 90 1.05 1.68 -4.04
C ASN A 90 0.56 1.55 -2.58
N ASN A 91 1.51 1.38 -1.64
CA ASN A 91 1.20 1.23 -0.23
C ASN A 91 1.53 2.48 0.60
N ALA A 92 2.45 3.33 0.16
CA ALA A 92 2.75 4.59 0.82
C ALA A 92 1.49 5.42 1.07
N GLY A 93 1.35 5.93 2.28
CA GLY A 93 0.21 6.75 2.67
C GLY A 93 0.42 7.39 4.03
N MET A 94 -0.38 8.40 4.32
CA MET A 94 -0.36 9.09 5.59
C MET A 94 -1.76 9.40 6.09
N LYS A 95 -1.88 9.56 7.39
CA LYS A 95 -3.06 10.05 8.10
C LYS A 95 -2.65 11.30 8.89
N SER A 96 -3.58 12.21 9.08
CA SER A 96 -3.43 13.36 9.96
C SER A 96 -4.82 13.66 10.51
N PRO A 97 -5.11 13.29 11.76
CA PRO A 97 -6.43 13.48 12.34
C PRO A 97 -6.69 14.96 12.61
N MET A 98 -7.89 15.41 12.26
CA MET A 98 -8.41 16.75 12.57
C MET A 98 -9.92 16.69 12.74
N LYS A 99 -10.50 17.53 13.59
CA LYS A 99 -11.96 17.73 13.60
C LYS A 99 -12.40 18.28 12.26
N LEU A 100 -13.55 17.86 11.77
CA LEU A 100 -14.03 18.23 10.43
C LEU A 100 -14.03 19.77 10.20
N LEU A 101 -14.42 20.54 11.20
CA LEU A 101 -14.49 22.02 11.10
C LEU A 101 -13.12 22.72 11.17
N ASP A 102 -12.08 21.99 11.61
CA ASP A 102 -10.72 22.51 11.76
C ASP A 102 -9.79 22.06 10.61
N VAL A 103 -10.30 21.25 9.67
CA VAL A 103 -9.52 20.80 8.51
C VAL A 103 -9.12 22.00 7.67
N THR A 104 -7.81 22.19 7.50
CA THR A 104 -7.27 23.26 6.65
C THR A 104 -7.06 22.78 5.21
N GLU A 105 -6.97 23.74 4.27
CA GLU A 105 -6.65 23.46 2.87
C GLU A 105 -5.29 22.76 2.75
N GLU A 106 -4.30 23.17 3.52
CA GLU A 106 -2.95 22.57 3.52
C GLU A 106 -2.98 21.11 3.99
N ASN A 107 -3.77 20.80 5.05
CA ASN A 107 -3.95 19.43 5.52
C ASN A 107 -4.62 18.58 4.45
N PHE A 108 -5.70 19.10 3.85
CA PHE A 108 -6.42 18.43 2.77
C PHE A 108 -5.51 18.16 1.58
N ASP A 109 -4.79 19.18 1.10
CA ASP A 109 -3.90 19.08 -0.06
C ASP A 109 -2.76 18.08 0.18
N LEU A 110 -2.16 18.10 1.37
CA LEU A 110 -1.10 17.16 1.74
C LEU A 110 -1.60 15.71 1.70
N ILE A 111 -2.77 15.44 2.32
CA ILE A 111 -3.38 14.12 2.33
C ILE A 111 -3.71 13.65 0.91
N MET A 112 -4.32 14.50 0.09
CA MET A 112 -4.66 14.16 -1.30
C MET A 112 -3.40 13.96 -2.16
N ARG A 113 -2.38 14.77 -1.96
CA ARG A 113 -1.12 14.66 -2.69
C ARG A 113 -0.43 13.32 -2.44
N VAL A 114 -0.31 12.91 -1.19
CA VAL A 114 0.37 11.65 -0.86
C VAL A 114 -0.51 10.44 -1.21
N ASN A 115 -1.76 10.41 -0.73
CA ASN A 115 -2.60 9.21 -0.82
C ASN A 115 -3.31 9.03 -2.17
N VAL A 116 -3.46 10.09 -2.99
CA VAL A 116 -4.17 10.02 -4.29
C VAL A 116 -3.22 10.27 -5.44
N LEU A 117 -2.54 11.43 -5.47
CA LEU A 117 -1.61 11.75 -6.56
C LEU A 117 -0.44 10.77 -6.58
N GLY A 118 0.10 10.39 -5.41
CA GLY A 118 1.15 9.38 -5.31
C GLY A 118 0.73 8.03 -5.91
N VAL A 119 -0.49 7.56 -5.60
CA VAL A 119 -1.05 6.34 -6.20
C VAL A 119 -1.20 6.48 -7.72
N LEU A 120 -1.73 7.60 -8.21
CA LEU A 120 -1.88 7.84 -9.64
C LEU A 120 -0.53 7.84 -10.37
N ILE A 121 0.49 8.49 -9.80
CA ILE A 121 1.85 8.48 -10.36
C ILE A 121 2.39 7.05 -10.40
N GLY A 122 2.31 6.30 -9.31
CA GLY A 122 2.77 4.92 -9.24
C GLY A 122 2.08 4.03 -10.27
N MET A 123 0.75 4.14 -10.41
CA MET A 123 -0.01 3.42 -11.44
C MET A 123 0.47 3.75 -12.85
N GLN A 124 0.69 5.04 -13.14
CA GLN A 124 1.11 5.49 -14.47
C GLN A 124 2.52 5.02 -14.82
N GLU A 125 3.49 5.18 -13.93
CA GLU A 125 4.88 4.83 -14.21
C GLU A 125 5.06 3.30 -14.25
N ALA A 126 4.40 2.54 -13.36
CA ALA A 126 4.39 1.08 -13.43
C ALA A 126 3.75 0.57 -14.73
N ALA A 127 2.59 1.13 -15.13
CA ALA A 127 1.93 0.74 -16.38
C ALA A 127 2.81 1.02 -17.61
N LYS A 128 3.49 2.17 -17.68
CA LYS A 128 4.45 2.48 -18.76
C LYS A 128 5.56 1.43 -18.83
N GLN A 129 6.11 1.01 -17.68
CA GLN A 129 7.13 -0.02 -17.62
C GLN A 129 6.60 -1.36 -18.12
N PHE A 130 5.42 -1.80 -17.66
CA PHE A 130 4.81 -3.06 -18.09
C PHE A 130 4.51 -3.08 -19.59
N ILE A 131 4.03 -1.97 -20.14
CA ILE A 131 3.78 -1.83 -21.59
C ILE A 131 5.11 -1.89 -22.37
N ALA A 132 6.15 -1.20 -21.90
CA ALA A 132 7.47 -1.22 -22.56
C ALA A 132 8.12 -2.61 -22.50
N GLN A 133 7.90 -3.39 -21.44
CA GLN A 133 8.35 -4.79 -21.33
C GLN A 133 7.56 -5.74 -22.25
N GLY A 134 6.30 -5.42 -22.54
CA GLY A 134 5.40 -6.30 -23.30
C GLY A 134 4.90 -7.54 -22.56
N THR A 135 5.09 -7.60 -21.21
CA THR A 135 4.74 -8.77 -20.40
C THR A 135 3.43 -8.63 -19.64
N GLY A 136 2.84 -7.42 -19.62
CA GLY A 136 1.81 -7.09 -18.66
C GLY A 136 2.37 -6.91 -17.25
N GLY A 137 1.51 -6.92 -16.25
CA GLY A 137 1.93 -6.76 -14.85
C GLY A 137 0.76 -6.54 -13.89
N LYS A 138 1.09 -6.33 -12.62
CA LYS A 138 0.08 -6.18 -11.56
C LYS A 138 0.30 -4.88 -10.79
N ILE A 139 -0.76 -4.09 -10.65
CA ILE A 139 -0.78 -2.88 -9.83
C ILE A 139 -1.71 -3.12 -8.65
N ILE A 140 -1.20 -2.95 -7.43
CA ILE A 140 -1.96 -3.18 -6.21
C ILE A 140 -1.97 -1.92 -5.37
N ASN A 141 -3.17 -1.40 -5.06
CA ASN A 141 -3.37 -0.17 -4.33
C ASN A 141 -3.85 -0.44 -2.90
N THR A 142 -3.19 0.14 -1.91
CA THR A 142 -3.64 0.10 -0.53
C THR A 142 -4.74 1.16 -0.31
N ALA A 143 -5.99 0.71 -0.33
CA ALA A 143 -7.15 1.50 0.07
C ALA A 143 -7.27 1.52 1.62
N SER A 144 -8.48 1.51 2.15
CA SER A 144 -8.83 1.39 3.57
C SER A 144 -10.31 1.16 3.70
N ILE A 145 -10.78 0.62 4.82
CA ILE A 145 -12.19 0.69 5.20
C ILE A 145 -12.68 2.15 5.22
N ALA A 146 -11.81 3.10 5.55
CA ALA A 146 -12.13 4.52 5.51
C ALA A 146 -12.48 5.04 4.10
N GLY A 147 -12.14 4.31 3.05
CA GLY A 147 -12.60 4.60 1.69
C GLY A 147 -14.03 4.14 1.39
N ARG A 148 -14.64 3.34 2.26
CA ARG A 148 -16.03 2.85 2.16
C ARG A 148 -16.95 3.51 3.17
N THR A 149 -16.41 3.93 4.31
CA THR A 149 -17.13 4.62 5.38
C THR A 149 -16.31 5.82 5.82
N GLY A 150 -16.92 7.02 5.90
CA GLY A 150 -16.28 8.23 6.38
C GLY A 150 -16.07 8.20 7.90
N PHE A 151 -14.86 8.50 8.36
CA PHE A 151 -14.55 8.66 9.78
C PHE A 151 -14.40 10.16 10.09
N PRO A 152 -15.11 10.69 11.11
CA PRO A 152 -15.18 12.13 11.37
C PRO A 152 -13.81 12.80 11.54
N SER A 153 -12.92 12.18 12.33
CA SER A 153 -11.57 12.73 12.59
C SER A 153 -10.58 12.50 11.44
N PHE A 154 -10.99 11.80 10.39
CA PHE A 154 -10.17 11.44 9.23
C PHE A 154 -10.84 11.78 7.90
N ALA A 155 -11.63 12.86 7.83
CA ALA A 155 -12.41 13.17 6.64
C ALA A 155 -11.58 13.30 5.35
N PRO A 156 -10.44 14.04 5.29
CA PRO A 156 -9.59 14.08 4.10
C PRO A 156 -9.01 12.71 3.72
N TYR A 157 -8.61 11.91 4.72
CA TYR A 157 -8.09 10.57 4.49
C TYR A 157 -9.17 9.62 3.94
N SER A 158 -10.39 9.69 4.49
CA SER A 158 -11.52 8.89 3.99
C SER A 158 -11.83 9.23 2.53
N ALA A 159 -11.89 10.53 2.19
CA ALA A 159 -12.07 10.98 0.82
C ALA A 159 -10.93 10.50 -0.10
N ALA A 160 -9.68 10.57 0.36
CA ALA A 160 -8.53 10.09 -0.39
C ALA A 160 -8.61 8.57 -0.66
N LYS A 161 -9.00 7.77 0.34
CA LYS A 161 -9.12 6.31 0.17
C LYS A 161 -10.33 5.90 -0.68
N SER A 162 -11.41 6.68 -0.70
CA SER A 162 -12.49 6.54 -1.68
C SER A 162 -12.00 6.84 -3.11
N ALA A 163 -11.19 7.87 -3.28
CA ALA A 163 -10.56 8.17 -4.57
C ALA A 163 -9.65 7.03 -5.05
N VAL A 164 -8.88 6.39 -4.16
CA VAL A 164 -8.04 5.22 -4.50
C VAL A 164 -8.90 4.04 -5.00
N ILE A 165 -10.06 3.78 -4.39
CA ILE A 165 -11.01 2.76 -4.87
C ILE A 165 -11.44 3.07 -6.30
N SER A 166 -11.84 4.32 -6.56
CA SER A 166 -12.26 4.76 -7.90
C SER A 166 -11.11 4.69 -8.92
N LEU A 167 -9.89 5.13 -8.56
CA LEU A 167 -8.71 5.02 -9.41
C LEU A 167 -8.37 3.57 -9.75
N THR A 168 -8.52 2.64 -8.80
CA THR A 168 -8.30 1.21 -9.04
C THR A 168 -9.24 0.69 -10.13
N GLN A 169 -10.52 1.03 -10.05
CA GLN A 169 -11.52 0.62 -11.04
C GLN A 169 -11.26 1.26 -12.42
N ALA A 170 -10.90 2.54 -12.43
CA ALA A 170 -10.57 3.26 -13.68
C ALA A 170 -9.33 2.66 -14.34
N GLY A 171 -8.26 2.42 -13.54
CA GLY A 171 -7.02 1.80 -14.01
C GLY A 171 -7.24 0.39 -14.56
N ALA A 172 -8.07 -0.43 -13.90
CA ALA A 172 -8.43 -1.75 -14.37
C ALA A 172 -9.04 -1.72 -15.78
N ARG A 173 -9.99 -0.80 -16.02
CA ARG A 173 -10.60 -0.65 -17.35
C ARG A 173 -9.63 -0.12 -18.40
N ALA A 174 -8.78 0.84 -18.02
CA ALA A 174 -7.89 1.51 -18.95
C ALA A 174 -6.71 0.63 -19.39
N LEU A 175 -6.26 -0.31 -18.54
CA LEU A 175 -5.02 -1.03 -18.72
C LEU A 175 -5.20 -2.52 -19.08
N ALA A 176 -6.43 -3.03 -19.07
CA ALA A 176 -6.73 -4.45 -19.34
C ALA A 176 -6.23 -4.91 -20.73
N SER A 177 -6.32 -4.07 -21.75
CA SER A 177 -5.82 -4.38 -23.11
C SER A 177 -4.30 -4.58 -23.19
N ASN A 178 -3.58 -4.11 -22.17
CA ASN A 178 -2.13 -4.29 -22.02
C ASN A 178 -1.76 -5.48 -21.12
N ASN A 179 -2.71 -6.33 -20.78
CA ASN A 179 -2.53 -7.45 -19.84
C ASN A 179 -2.05 -7.00 -18.46
N ILE A 180 -2.55 -5.83 -17.99
CA ILE A 180 -2.26 -5.28 -16.68
C ILE A 180 -3.50 -5.36 -15.81
N THR A 181 -3.41 -6.05 -14.68
CA THR A 181 -4.46 -6.05 -13.67
C THR A 181 -4.23 -4.93 -12.65
N VAL A 182 -5.31 -4.27 -12.22
CA VAL A 182 -5.26 -3.22 -11.19
C VAL A 182 -6.26 -3.58 -10.11
N ASN A 183 -5.76 -3.94 -8.94
CA ASN A 183 -6.55 -4.34 -7.78
C ASN A 183 -6.10 -3.58 -6.53
N GLY A 184 -6.71 -3.88 -5.42
CA GLY A 184 -6.26 -3.35 -4.14
C GLY A 184 -6.82 -4.14 -2.97
N PHE A 185 -6.45 -3.71 -1.79
CA PHE A 185 -7.01 -4.21 -0.54
C PHE A 185 -7.33 -3.04 0.39
N ALA A 186 -8.31 -3.25 1.27
CA ALA A 186 -8.80 -2.26 2.21
C ALA A 186 -8.61 -2.78 3.64
N PRO A 187 -7.48 -2.47 4.30
CA PRO A 187 -7.28 -2.81 5.69
C PRO A 187 -8.26 -2.08 6.61
N GLY A 188 -8.61 -2.73 7.70
CA GLY A 188 -9.22 -2.12 8.86
C GLY A 188 -8.21 -1.49 9.80
N VAL A 189 -8.36 -1.77 11.10
CA VAL A 189 -7.38 -1.41 12.13
C VAL A 189 -6.25 -2.45 12.11
N VAL A 190 -5.03 -1.99 11.78
CA VAL A 190 -3.82 -2.83 11.74
C VAL A 190 -2.84 -2.29 12.78
N ASP A 191 -2.39 -3.13 13.69
CA ASP A 191 -1.43 -2.76 14.73
C ASP A 191 -0.07 -2.45 14.11
N THR A 192 0.26 -1.16 14.08
CA THR A 192 1.50 -0.64 13.48
C THR A 192 2.05 0.49 14.33
N PRO A 193 3.35 0.80 14.26
CA PRO A 193 3.94 1.94 14.98
C PRO A 193 3.26 3.29 14.70
N LEU A 194 2.53 3.41 13.60
CA LEU A 194 1.77 4.63 13.27
C LEU A 194 0.71 4.96 14.32
N TRP A 195 0.09 3.96 14.97
CA TRP A 195 -1.00 4.17 15.91
C TRP A 195 -0.58 4.87 17.19
N VAL A 196 0.65 4.67 17.66
CA VAL A 196 1.16 5.37 18.85
C VAL A 196 1.04 6.89 18.67
N LYS A 197 1.53 7.39 17.55
CA LYS A 197 1.45 8.81 17.22
C LYS A 197 0.01 9.27 16.96
N LEU A 198 -0.79 8.46 16.25
CA LEU A 198 -2.18 8.78 15.95
C LEU A 198 -3.04 8.89 17.21
N ASP A 199 -2.85 8.01 18.18
CA ASP A 199 -3.59 8.04 19.45
C ASP A 199 -3.26 9.29 20.26
N GLU A 200 -1.99 9.73 20.26
CA GLU A 200 -1.59 11.02 20.88
C GLU A 200 -2.24 12.21 20.15
N GLU A 201 -2.22 12.24 18.83
CA GLU A 201 -2.83 13.30 18.02
C GLU A 201 -4.35 13.35 18.19
N LEU A 202 -5.03 12.20 18.25
CA LEU A 202 -6.47 12.10 18.50
C LEU A 202 -6.85 12.58 19.90
N GLU A 203 -6.05 12.26 20.91
CA GLU A 203 -6.26 12.75 22.27
C GLU A 203 -6.12 14.26 22.34
N ALA A 204 -5.10 14.83 21.71
CA ALA A 204 -4.85 16.27 21.69
C ALA A 204 -6.00 17.08 21.09
N ILE A 205 -6.76 16.50 20.13
CA ILE A 205 -7.93 17.15 19.54
C ILE A 205 -9.26 16.74 20.20
N GLY A 206 -9.23 15.90 21.24
CA GLY A 206 -10.42 15.45 21.96
C GLY A 206 -11.30 14.43 21.20
N GLU A 207 -10.72 13.67 20.29
CA GLU A 207 -11.38 12.68 19.42
C GLU A 207 -11.04 11.22 19.83
N ALA A 208 -11.24 10.91 21.13
CA ALA A 208 -10.86 9.63 21.71
C ALA A 208 -11.54 8.41 21.04
N ASP A 209 -12.71 8.57 20.40
CA ASP A 209 -13.42 7.51 19.72
C ASP A 209 -12.69 7.01 18.45
N GLY A 210 -11.78 7.80 17.90
CA GLY A 210 -10.93 7.44 16.80
C GLY A 210 -9.70 6.62 17.17
N LYS A 211 -9.40 6.44 18.47
CA LYS A 211 -8.24 5.71 18.97
C LYS A 211 -8.32 4.21 18.63
N MET A 212 -7.15 3.58 18.54
CA MET A 212 -7.00 2.18 18.17
C MET A 212 -7.89 1.24 19.00
N ASP A 213 -7.88 1.39 20.33
CA ASP A 213 -8.64 0.51 21.23
C ASP A 213 -10.16 0.63 20.99
N LYS A 214 -10.67 1.83 20.77
CA LYS A 214 -12.09 2.07 20.49
C LYS A 214 -12.52 1.48 19.16
N LEU A 215 -11.72 1.69 18.13
CA LEU A 215 -12.01 1.13 16.80
C LEU A 215 -11.86 -0.41 16.83
N SER A 216 -10.87 -0.93 17.53
CA SER A 216 -10.66 -2.39 17.66
C SER A 216 -11.82 -3.10 18.34
N SER A 217 -12.53 -2.43 19.26
CA SER A 217 -13.71 -3.01 19.92
C SER A 217 -14.89 -3.29 18.97
N GLN A 218 -14.87 -2.73 17.74
CA GLN A 218 -15.88 -2.95 16.71
C GLN A 218 -15.55 -4.12 15.77
N ILE A 219 -14.36 -4.73 15.95
CA ILE A 219 -13.90 -5.84 15.10
C ILE A 219 -14.54 -7.15 15.57
N ILE A 220 -15.30 -7.84 14.70
CA ILE A 220 -15.99 -9.08 15.05
C ILE A 220 -15.00 -10.19 15.43
N LEU A 221 -13.81 -10.26 14.80
CA LEU A 221 -12.77 -11.22 15.14
C LEU A 221 -12.07 -10.92 16.49
N GLY A 222 -12.44 -9.82 17.19
CA GLY A 222 -12.02 -9.52 18.56
C GLY A 222 -10.59 -9.04 18.73
N ARG A 223 -9.87 -8.73 17.64
CA ARG A 223 -8.53 -8.14 17.67
C ARG A 223 -8.26 -7.25 16.47
N PRO A 224 -7.35 -6.27 16.57
CA PRO A 224 -6.80 -5.62 15.40
C PRO A 224 -6.03 -6.63 14.54
N ALA A 225 -5.91 -6.34 13.26
CA ALA A 225 -5.03 -7.11 12.39
C ALA A 225 -3.56 -6.82 12.73
N MET A 226 -2.71 -7.83 12.62
CA MET A 226 -1.26 -7.64 12.54
C MET A 226 -0.87 -7.33 11.09
N PRO A 227 0.26 -6.64 10.82
CA PRO A 227 0.75 -6.45 9.45
C PRO A 227 0.84 -7.74 8.64
N GLU A 228 1.16 -8.86 9.30
CA GLU A 228 1.25 -10.20 8.71
C GLU A 228 -0.11 -10.73 8.22
N ASP A 229 -1.22 -10.31 8.80
CA ASP A 229 -2.57 -10.69 8.33
C ASP A 229 -2.88 -10.14 6.92
N ILE A 230 -2.16 -9.10 6.49
CA ILE A 230 -2.31 -8.49 5.16
C ILE A 230 -1.51 -9.23 4.09
N VAL A 231 -0.38 -9.85 4.48
CA VAL A 231 0.58 -10.48 3.56
C VAL A 231 -0.06 -11.53 2.65
N PRO A 232 -0.92 -12.47 3.14
CA PRO A 232 -1.51 -13.48 2.27
C PRO A 232 -2.31 -12.91 1.09
N THR A 233 -3.06 -11.83 1.33
CA THR A 233 -3.80 -11.14 0.27
C THR A 233 -2.84 -10.41 -0.68
N GLY A 234 -1.78 -9.81 -0.17
CA GLY A 234 -0.74 -9.20 -1.00
C GLY A 234 -0.08 -10.22 -1.93
N VAL A 235 0.31 -11.39 -1.40
CA VAL A 235 0.89 -12.50 -2.18
C VAL A 235 -0.11 -13.00 -3.24
N PHE A 236 -1.37 -13.22 -2.85
CA PHE A 236 -2.42 -13.62 -3.79
C PHE A 236 -2.57 -12.62 -4.94
N LEU A 237 -2.66 -11.32 -4.64
CA LEU A 237 -2.84 -10.29 -5.67
C LEU A 237 -1.58 -10.10 -6.55
N ALA A 238 -0.40 -10.44 -6.06
CA ALA A 238 0.85 -10.39 -6.81
C ALA A 238 1.11 -11.65 -7.65
N SER A 239 0.47 -12.77 -7.32
CA SER A 239 0.67 -14.07 -7.97
C SER A 239 -0.28 -14.31 -9.15
N SER A 240 -0.02 -15.36 -9.94
CA SER A 240 -0.90 -15.82 -11.02
C SER A 240 -2.29 -16.27 -10.55
N ASP A 241 -2.47 -16.56 -9.26
CA ASP A 241 -3.77 -16.96 -8.71
C ASP A 241 -4.84 -15.85 -8.87
N SER A 242 -4.43 -14.61 -9.10
CA SER A 242 -5.31 -13.45 -9.31
C SER A 242 -5.39 -12.97 -10.77
N ASP A 243 -4.93 -13.73 -11.74
CA ASP A 243 -4.85 -13.28 -13.15
C ASP A 243 -6.22 -12.94 -13.76
N TYR A 244 -7.30 -13.55 -13.27
CA TYR A 244 -8.67 -13.25 -13.72
C TYR A 244 -9.41 -12.28 -12.80
N ILE A 245 -8.67 -11.53 -11.95
CA ILE A 245 -9.23 -10.53 -11.03
C ILE A 245 -8.67 -9.16 -11.37
N THR A 246 -9.55 -8.20 -11.67
CA THR A 246 -9.16 -6.80 -11.87
C THR A 246 -10.28 -5.85 -11.44
N GLY A 247 -9.92 -4.66 -10.97
CA GLY A 247 -10.83 -3.63 -10.48
C GLY A 247 -11.41 -3.89 -9.09
N GLN A 248 -10.88 -4.88 -8.34
CA GLN A 248 -11.41 -5.29 -7.06
C GLN A 248 -10.62 -4.70 -5.88
N ILE A 249 -11.32 -4.42 -4.79
CA ILE A 249 -10.75 -4.02 -3.50
C ILE A 249 -11.17 -5.05 -2.46
N ILE A 250 -10.22 -5.85 -1.98
CA ILE A 250 -10.47 -6.90 -1.00
C ILE A 250 -10.41 -6.30 0.42
N PRO A 251 -11.51 -6.34 1.21
CA PRO A 251 -11.48 -5.91 2.60
C PRO A 251 -10.71 -6.90 3.47
N ILE A 252 -9.85 -6.36 4.37
CA ILE A 252 -9.10 -7.15 5.36
C ILE A 252 -9.25 -6.42 6.70
N GLU A 253 -10.37 -6.65 7.40
CA GLU A 253 -10.79 -5.75 8.48
C GLU A 253 -11.48 -6.48 9.66
N GLY A 254 -11.47 -7.81 9.65
CA GLY A 254 -11.98 -8.63 10.76
C GLY A 254 -13.48 -8.56 11.00
N GLY A 255 -14.28 -8.15 9.99
CA GLY A 255 -15.73 -8.02 10.08
C GLY A 255 -16.18 -6.69 10.69
N MET A 256 -15.32 -5.68 10.73
CA MET A 256 -15.68 -4.35 11.27
C MET A 256 -16.70 -3.63 10.38
N ILE A 257 -16.65 -3.83 9.06
CA ILE A 257 -17.58 -3.25 8.08
C ILE A 257 -18.06 -4.35 7.13
N LEU A 258 -19.28 -4.81 7.31
CA LEU A 258 -19.90 -5.80 6.43
C LEU A 258 -20.60 -5.08 5.26
N VAL A 259 -20.06 -5.21 4.04
CA VAL A 259 -20.59 -4.60 2.80
C VAL A 259 -20.74 -5.63 1.70
#